data_0b5f8bd3a4fe1dc1363538e93745d0d6
#
_entry.id   0b5f8bd3a4fe1dc1363538e93745d0d6
#
_cell.length_a   1.000
_cell.length_b   1.000
_cell.length_c   1.000
_cell.angle_alpha   90.00
_cell.angle_beta   90.00
_cell.angle_gamma   90.00
#
_symmetry.space_group_name_H-M   'P 1'
#
loop_
_entity.id
_entity.type
_entity.pdbx_description
1 polymer ?
#
loop_
_entity_poly.entity_id
_entity_poly.type
_entity_poly.pdbx_seq_one_letter_code
_entity_poly.pdbx_strand_id
1 'polypeptide(L)'
;MLFRSGQQVLARLVRDRFIDDGRYAEAFVRDKLRLSGWGEYKIRTALQRKRIDRELIDAALAQADRQDMAGRLRQQLERKMRTTRHTTQYELKTKLIRYGLSLGYDYETVLDSAAALVTDTETCDEF
;
A
#
# COMPACT_ATOMS: atom_id res chain seq x y z
N MET A 1 -27.16 38.14 -12.69
CA MET A 1 -26.45 38.28 -11.42
C MET A 1 -26.56 37.05 -10.53
N LEU A 2 -27.74 36.49 -10.44
CA LEU A 2 -27.93 35.28 -9.62
C LEU A 2 -27.07 34.11 -10.08
N PHE A 3 -26.86 33.99 -11.39
CA PHE A 3 -26.05 32.93 -11.96
C PHE A 3 -24.57 33.02 -11.57
N ARG A 4 -24.03 34.24 -11.56
CA ARG A 4 -22.62 34.43 -11.15
C ARG A 4 -22.43 34.06 -9.69
N SER A 5 -23.37 34.50 -8.85
CA SER A 5 -23.32 34.18 -7.43
C SER A 5 -23.38 32.65 -7.18
N GLY A 6 -24.29 31.97 -7.90
CA GLY A 6 -24.40 30.52 -7.80
C GLY A 6 -23.17 29.79 -8.26
N GLN A 7 -22.56 30.24 -9.37
CA GLN A 7 -21.34 29.64 -9.89
C GLN A 7 -20.16 29.81 -8.93
N GLN A 8 -20.03 30.96 -8.29
CA GLN A 8 -18.98 31.20 -7.32
C GLN A 8 -19.11 30.32 -6.09
N VAL A 9 -20.34 30.16 -5.59
CA VAL A 9 -20.60 29.28 -4.45
C VAL A 9 -20.31 27.84 -4.81
N LEU A 10 -20.73 27.39 -5.98
CA LEU A 10 -20.47 26.02 -6.43
C LEU A 10 -18.97 25.76 -6.59
N ALA A 11 -18.24 26.70 -7.20
CA ALA A 11 -16.80 26.56 -7.36
C ALA A 11 -16.08 26.49 -6.03
N ARG A 12 -16.54 27.29 -5.04
CA ARG A 12 -15.97 27.26 -3.69
C ARG A 12 -16.24 25.90 -3.01
N LEU A 13 -17.46 25.38 -3.11
CA LEU A 13 -17.82 24.09 -2.53
C LEU A 13 -17.02 22.95 -3.15
N VAL A 14 -16.82 22.98 -4.46
CA VAL A 14 -16.00 21.98 -5.15
C VAL A 14 -14.55 22.05 -4.66
N ARG A 15 -14.01 23.26 -4.54
CA ARG A 15 -12.64 23.48 -4.07
C ARG A 15 -12.47 22.98 -2.63
N ASP A 16 -13.40 23.33 -1.75
CA ASP A 16 -13.34 22.93 -0.35
C ASP A 16 -13.40 21.41 -0.22
N ARG A 17 -14.27 20.78 -1.00
CA ARG A 17 -14.36 19.32 -1.03
C ARG A 17 -13.05 18.69 -1.52
N PHE A 18 -12.44 19.28 -2.53
CA PHE A 18 -11.17 18.79 -3.06
C PHE A 18 -10.07 18.85 -1.98
N ILE A 19 -10.01 19.95 -1.23
CA ILE A 19 -9.04 20.11 -0.14
C ILE A 19 -9.31 19.09 0.97
N ASP A 20 -10.56 18.89 1.34
CA ASP A 20 -10.95 17.92 2.37
C ASP A 20 -10.63 16.50 1.96
N ASP A 21 -10.90 16.14 0.70
CA ASP A 21 -10.57 14.83 0.17
C ASP A 21 -9.06 14.60 0.13
N GLY A 22 -8.29 15.64 -0.16
CA GLY A 22 -6.83 15.58 -0.13
C GLY A 22 -6.29 15.29 1.27
N ARG A 23 -6.82 15.98 2.27
CA ARG A 23 -6.44 15.74 3.67
C ARG A 23 -6.84 14.35 4.12
N TYR A 24 -8.02 13.91 3.71
CA TYR A 24 -8.51 12.57 4.01
C TYR A 24 -7.59 11.52 3.40
N ALA A 25 -7.23 11.68 2.13
CA ALA A 25 -6.34 10.75 1.44
C ALA A 25 -4.98 10.65 2.13
N GLU A 26 -4.39 11.78 2.51
CA GLU A 26 -3.09 11.81 3.20
C GLU A 26 -3.16 11.08 4.54
N ALA A 27 -4.19 11.35 5.33
CA ALA A 27 -4.38 10.70 6.62
C ALA A 27 -4.62 9.20 6.44
N PHE A 28 -5.43 8.83 5.46
CA PHE A 28 -5.73 7.43 5.16
C PHE A 28 -4.46 6.66 4.77
N VAL A 29 -3.66 7.23 3.87
CA VAL A 29 -2.41 6.59 3.44
C VAL A 29 -1.48 6.40 4.64
N ARG A 30 -1.28 7.44 5.43
CA ARG A 30 -0.40 7.37 6.58
C ARG A 30 -0.85 6.29 7.58
N ASP A 31 -2.14 6.27 7.89
CA ASP A 31 -2.66 5.32 8.87
C ASP A 31 -2.57 3.88 8.37
N LYS A 32 -2.92 3.66 7.08
CA LYS A 32 -2.87 2.31 6.53
C LYS A 32 -1.46 1.78 6.39
N LEU A 33 -0.50 2.64 6.09
CA LEU A 33 0.90 2.26 6.05
C LEU A 33 1.42 1.89 7.44
N ARG A 34 1.08 2.69 8.46
CA ARG A 34 1.61 2.49 9.81
C ARG A 34 0.87 1.43 10.60
N LEU A 35 -0.46 1.47 10.58
CA LEU A 35 -1.28 0.64 11.46
C LEU A 35 -1.68 -0.68 10.82
N SER A 36 -2.00 -0.67 9.55
CA SER A 36 -2.51 -1.84 8.85
C SER A 36 -1.44 -2.54 8.00
N GLY A 37 -0.33 -1.87 7.73
CA GLY A 37 0.73 -2.45 6.92
C GLY A 37 0.35 -2.66 5.46
N TRP A 38 -0.61 -1.90 4.96
CA TRP A 38 -1.04 -2.03 3.57
C TRP A 38 0.00 -1.47 2.61
N GLY A 39 0.05 -2.03 1.41
CA GLY A 39 0.85 -1.50 0.32
C GLY A 39 0.06 -0.53 -0.55
N GLU A 40 0.75 0.01 -1.55
CA GLU A 40 0.21 1.06 -2.42
C GLU A 40 -1.09 0.65 -3.12
N TYR A 41 -1.12 -0.55 -3.69
CA TYR A 41 -2.27 -0.98 -4.50
C TYR A 41 -3.54 -1.12 -3.68
N LYS A 42 -3.42 -1.66 -2.49
CA LYS A 42 -4.58 -1.84 -1.61
C LYS A 42 -5.12 -0.50 -1.12
N ILE A 43 -4.22 0.43 -0.79
CA ILE A 43 -4.61 1.78 -0.38
C ILE A 43 -5.28 2.51 -1.54
N ARG A 44 -4.70 2.43 -2.74
CA ARG A 44 -5.24 3.05 -3.94
C ARG A 44 -6.65 2.54 -4.24
N THR A 45 -6.83 1.24 -4.19
CA THR A 45 -8.13 0.61 -4.45
C THR A 45 -9.18 1.09 -3.44
N ALA A 46 -8.81 1.16 -2.16
CA ALA A 46 -9.72 1.61 -1.12
C ALA A 46 -10.15 3.06 -1.31
N LEU A 47 -9.18 3.93 -1.68
CA LEU A 47 -9.48 5.34 -1.93
C LEU A 47 -10.33 5.53 -3.19
N GLN A 48 -10.08 4.73 -4.24
CA GLN A 48 -10.89 4.74 -5.45
C GLN A 48 -12.34 4.35 -5.15
N ARG A 49 -12.54 3.37 -4.29
CA ARG A 49 -13.90 2.97 -3.86
C ARG A 49 -14.62 4.08 -3.13
N LYS A 50 -13.88 4.95 -2.45
CA LYS A 50 -14.43 6.12 -1.77
C LYS A 50 -14.59 7.31 -2.70
N ARG A 51 -14.32 7.13 -4.00
CA ARG A 51 -14.45 8.14 -5.04
C ARG A 51 -13.55 9.35 -4.82
N ILE A 52 -12.39 9.13 -4.26
CA ILE A 52 -11.34 10.16 -4.17
C ILE A 52 -10.69 10.31 -5.56
N ASP A 53 -10.44 11.54 -5.98
CA ASP A 53 -9.81 11.83 -7.28
C ASP A 53 -8.43 11.19 -7.36
N ARG A 54 -8.11 10.68 -8.54
CA ARG A 54 -6.83 10.03 -8.80
C ARG A 54 -5.64 10.92 -8.46
N GLU A 55 -5.73 12.21 -8.80
CA GLU A 55 -4.66 13.16 -8.52
C GLU A 55 -4.38 13.27 -7.02
N LEU A 56 -5.42 13.26 -6.21
CA LEU A 56 -5.29 13.31 -4.76
C LEU A 56 -4.70 12.02 -4.20
N ILE A 57 -5.09 10.89 -4.75
CA ILE A 57 -4.53 9.59 -4.38
C ILE A 57 -3.04 9.55 -4.71
N ASP A 58 -2.67 9.95 -5.93
CA ASP A 58 -1.29 9.96 -6.38
C ASP A 58 -0.43 10.89 -5.52
N ALA A 59 -0.94 12.07 -5.19
CA ALA A 59 -0.23 13.02 -4.35
C ALA A 59 -0.01 12.47 -2.94
N ALA A 60 -1.02 11.83 -2.37
CA ALA A 60 -0.92 11.25 -1.03
C ALA A 60 0.08 10.09 -0.99
N LEU A 61 0.06 9.23 -2.01
CA LEU A 61 0.98 8.09 -2.11
C LEU A 61 2.41 8.54 -2.41
N ALA A 62 2.57 9.66 -3.14
CA ALA A 62 3.89 10.19 -3.44
C ALA A 62 4.64 10.66 -2.19
N GLN A 63 3.92 11.00 -1.12
CA GLN A 63 4.52 11.39 0.15
C GLN A 63 5.03 10.21 0.97
N ALA A 64 4.64 9.01 0.61
CA ALA A 64 5.05 7.81 1.34
C ALA A 64 6.52 7.49 1.07
N ASP A 65 7.26 7.14 2.12
CA ASP A 65 8.65 6.72 1.99
C ASP A 65 8.71 5.27 1.52
N ARG A 66 9.23 5.05 0.33
CA ARG A 66 9.30 3.71 -0.27
C ARG A 66 10.23 2.78 0.49
N GLN A 67 11.31 3.31 1.06
CA GLN A 67 12.21 2.51 1.89
C GLN A 67 11.54 2.07 3.18
N ASP A 68 10.78 2.96 3.80
CA ASP A 68 10.01 2.64 4.99
C ASP A 68 8.94 1.59 4.68
N MET A 69 8.27 1.71 3.53
CA MET A 69 7.29 0.74 3.10
C MET A 69 7.92 -0.65 2.90
N ALA A 70 9.06 -0.70 2.24
CA ALA A 70 9.78 -1.96 2.02
C ALA A 70 10.20 -2.61 3.34
N GLY A 71 10.68 -1.80 4.29
CA GLY A 71 11.04 -2.27 5.61
C GLY A 71 9.86 -2.83 6.38
N ARG A 72 8.71 -2.18 6.29
CA ARG A 72 7.48 -2.65 6.92
C ARG A 72 6.98 -3.95 6.30
N LEU A 73 7.04 -4.06 4.99
CA LEU A 73 6.70 -5.30 4.29
C LEU A 73 7.58 -6.44 4.77
N ARG A 74 8.88 -6.20 4.85
CA ARG A 74 9.83 -7.20 5.32
C ARG A 74 9.50 -7.68 6.74
N GLN A 75 9.19 -6.76 7.63
CA GLN A 75 8.80 -7.10 9.00
C GLN A 75 7.55 -7.97 9.03
N GLN A 76 6.56 -7.64 8.20
CA GLN A 76 5.33 -8.41 8.14
C GLN A 76 5.56 -9.80 7.55
N LEU A 77 6.40 -9.91 6.54
CA LEU A 77 6.77 -11.21 5.98
C LEU A 77 7.53 -12.06 7.01
N GLU A 78 8.41 -11.45 7.80
CA GLU A 78 9.10 -12.15 8.87
C GLU A 78 8.13 -12.70 9.90
N ARG A 79 7.15 -11.92 10.31
CA ARG A 79 6.09 -12.38 11.24
C ARG A 79 5.30 -13.52 10.64
N LYS A 80 4.92 -13.39 9.37
CA LYS A 80 4.16 -14.43 8.68
C LYS A 80 4.96 -15.71 8.58
N MET A 81 6.26 -15.59 8.32
CA MET A 81 7.16 -16.72 8.22
C MET A 81 7.18 -17.55 9.51
N ARG A 82 7.15 -16.87 10.67
CA ARG A 82 7.17 -17.55 11.96
C ARG A 82 5.91 -18.36 12.22
N THR A 83 4.78 -17.93 11.68
CA THR A 83 3.48 -18.57 11.93
C THR A 83 3.02 -19.48 10.79
N THR A 84 3.71 -19.44 9.65
CA THR A 84 3.32 -20.20 8.47
C THR A 84 3.93 -21.60 8.51
N ARG A 85 3.08 -22.60 8.37
CA ARG A 85 3.54 -23.98 8.23
C ARG A 85 3.92 -24.25 6.80
N HIS A 86 5.03 -24.94 6.61
CA HIS A 86 5.55 -25.27 5.29
C HIS A 86 6.37 -26.55 5.36
N THR A 87 6.41 -27.26 4.25
CA THR A 87 7.23 -28.47 4.13
C THR A 87 8.52 -28.20 3.36
N THR A 88 8.49 -27.24 2.43
CA THR A 88 9.64 -26.87 1.65
C THR A 88 9.85 -25.36 1.67
N GLN A 89 11.08 -24.93 1.36
CA GLN A 89 11.38 -23.50 1.27
C GLN A 89 10.63 -22.84 0.11
N TYR A 90 10.44 -23.58 -0.98
CA TYR A 90 9.64 -23.08 -2.10
C TYR A 90 8.20 -22.79 -1.67
N GLU A 91 7.61 -23.68 -0.90
CA GLU A 91 6.24 -23.47 -0.38
C GLU A 91 6.18 -22.24 0.52
N LEU A 92 7.16 -22.08 1.41
CA LEU A 92 7.24 -20.91 2.28
C LEU A 92 7.32 -19.63 1.46
N LYS A 93 8.23 -19.59 0.49
CA LYS A 93 8.41 -18.42 -0.37
C LYS A 93 7.12 -18.07 -1.11
N THR A 94 6.43 -19.08 -1.66
CA THR A 94 5.16 -18.88 -2.34
C THR A 94 4.10 -18.28 -1.42
N LYS A 95 4.00 -18.77 -0.20
CA LYS A 95 3.05 -18.25 0.78
C LYS A 95 3.38 -16.83 1.19
N LEU A 96 4.65 -16.49 1.35
CA LEU A 96 5.06 -15.12 1.66
C LEU A 96 4.74 -14.17 0.52
N ILE A 97 4.96 -14.58 -0.73
CA ILE A 97 4.64 -13.77 -1.89
C ILE A 97 3.15 -13.50 -1.95
N ARG A 98 2.32 -14.51 -1.77
CA ARG A 98 0.86 -14.34 -1.76
C ARG A 98 0.41 -13.38 -0.66
N TYR A 99 1.01 -13.51 0.51
CA TYR A 99 0.67 -12.63 1.62
C TYR A 99 1.04 -11.17 1.31
N GLY A 100 2.24 -10.93 0.80
CA GLY A 100 2.67 -9.59 0.43
C GLY A 100 1.80 -8.96 -0.64
N LEU A 101 1.38 -9.75 -1.64
CA LEU A 101 0.46 -9.27 -2.68
C LEU A 101 -0.90 -8.95 -2.09
N SER A 102 -1.38 -9.72 -1.13
CA SER A 102 -2.66 -9.46 -0.47
C SER A 102 -2.63 -8.18 0.35
N LEU A 103 -1.46 -7.75 0.82
CA LEU A 103 -1.29 -6.48 1.52
C LEU A 103 -1.29 -5.29 0.56
N GLY A 104 -1.18 -5.53 -0.74
CA GLY A 104 -1.24 -4.48 -1.73
C GLY A 104 0.10 -3.98 -2.24
N TYR A 105 1.19 -4.69 -1.99
CA TYR A 105 2.50 -4.35 -2.56
C TYR A 105 2.64 -4.91 -3.96
N ASP A 106 3.53 -4.30 -4.76
CA ASP A 106 3.80 -4.77 -6.10
C ASP A 106 4.62 -6.06 -6.07
N TYR A 107 4.53 -6.83 -7.16
CA TYR A 107 5.15 -8.14 -7.24
C TYR A 107 6.67 -8.08 -7.07
N GLU A 108 7.34 -7.11 -7.70
CA GLU A 108 8.80 -6.98 -7.60
C GLU A 108 9.25 -6.74 -6.15
N THR A 109 8.59 -5.82 -5.45
CA THR A 109 8.93 -5.52 -4.07
C THR A 109 8.71 -6.73 -3.18
N VAL A 110 7.59 -7.43 -3.37
CA VAL A 110 7.29 -8.64 -2.59
C VAL A 110 8.29 -9.74 -2.90
N LEU A 111 8.61 -9.94 -4.17
CA LEU A 111 9.57 -10.96 -4.59
C LEU A 111 10.94 -10.70 -4.00
N ASP A 112 11.43 -9.46 -4.06
CA ASP A 112 12.73 -9.09 -3.51
C ASP A 112 12.77 -9.32 -1.99
N SER A 113 11.71 -8.93 -1.29
CA SER A 113 11.64 -9.10 0.15
C SER A 113 11.58 -10.58 0.55
N ALA A 114 10.77 -11.36 -0.16
CA ALA A 114 10.66 -12.79 0.11
C ALA A 114 11.96 -13.52 -0.21
N ALA A 115 12.61 -13.16 -1.31
CA ALA A 115 13.89 -13.75 -1.69
C ALA A 115 14.97 -13.45 -0.65
N ALA A 116 14.98 -12.24 -0.09
CA ALA A 116 15.95 -11.88 0.94
C ALA A 116 15.78 -12.71 2.22
N LEU A 117 14.56 -13.13 2.53
CA LEU A 117 14.28 -13.91 3.73
C LEU A 117 14.52 -15.41 3.55
N VAL A 118 14.43 -15.93 2.34
CA VAL A 118 14.48 -17.37 2.07
C VAL A 118 15.75 -17.78 1.29
N THR A 119 16.49 -16.82 0.75
CA THR A 119 17.64 -17.08 -0.14
C THR A 119 18.68 -18.00 0.46
N ASP A 120 19.05 -17.77 1.72
CA ASP A 120 20.11 -18.56 2.37
C ASP A 120 19.75 -20.04 2.43
N THR A 121 18.48 -20.32 2.61
CA THR A 121 17.99 -21.69 2.69
C THR A 121 17.93 -22.38 1.33
N GLU A 122 17.60 -21.61 0.29
CA GLU A 122 17.60 -22.13 -1.08
C GLU A 122 18.99 -22.54 -1.52
N THR A 123 19.99 -21.78 -1.13
CA THR A 123 21.39 -22.07 -1.48
C THR A 123 21.83 -23.41 -0.89
N CYS A 124 21.34 -23.75 0.29
CA CYS A 124 21.63 -25.02 0.93
C CYS A 124 20.93 -26.20 0.24
N ASP A 125 19.75 -25.98 -0.28
CA ASP A 125 18.92 -27.03 -0.88
C ASP A 125 19.43 -27.47 -2.25
N GLU A 126 20.25 -26.69 -2.92
CA GLU A 126 20.82 -27.04 -4.21
C GLU A 126 21.90 -28.10 -4.10
N PHE A 127 22.38 -28.34 -2.93
CA PHE A 127 23.45 -29.28 -2.66
C PHE A 127 23.02 -30.37 -1.67
#